data_7589a6d2a93162b99e04723e4084737a
#
_entry.id   7589a6d2a93162b99e04723e4084737a
#
_cell.length_a   1.000
_cell.length_b   1.000
_cell.length_c   1.000
_cell.angle_alpha   90.00
_cell.angle_beta   90.00
_cell.angle_gamma   90.00
#
_symmetry.space_group_name_H-M   'P 1'
#
loop_
_entity.id
_entity.type
_entity.pdbx_description
1 polymer ?
#
loop_
_entity_poly.entity_id
_entity_poly.type
_entity_poly.pdbx_seq_one_letter_code
_entity_poly.pdbx_strand_id
1 'polypeptide(L)'
;PPLRSSAASDVYKRQGLTTMTGGRLKRLKNYLDSSDNFCLTYGDGLSDVNISNLIDFHKTHGKLATLTAMTPPARFGALDIDQSNKVNTFLEKPKGDGTKINGGFFVMSPKVLDYIDDDNTSLEGAPLSKLAKESNLMAFNHDGFWQPVDTLREKNLLEKLWAEQNAPWKVW
;
A
#
# COMPACT_ATOMS: atom_id res chain seq x y z
N PRO A 1 -22.60 15.07 9.25
CA PRO A 1 -23.16 15.44 7.96
C PRO A 1 -22.51 14.55 6.91
N PRO A 2 -23.28 13.93 5.99
CA PRO A 2 -22.70 13.12 4.95
C PRO A 2 -21.78 14.00 4.10
N LEU A 3 -20.55 13.54 3.88
CA LEU A 3 -19.63 14.13 2.92
C LEU A 3 -20.37 14.28 1.59
N ARG A 4 -20.49 15.49 1.08
CA ARG A 4 -21.20 15.75 -0.18
C ARG A 4 -20.46 15.01 -1.29
N SER A 5 -21.11 14.04 -1.92
CA SER A 5 -20.57 13.21 -3.00
C SER A 5 -20.00 14.00 -4.19
N SER A 6 -20.38 15.28 -4.34
CA SER A 6 -19.90 16.18 -5.38
C SER A 6 -18.41 16.56 -5.23
N ALA A 7 -17.90 16.76 -4.01
CA ALA A 7 -16.51 17.17 -3.81
C ALA A 7 -15.52 16.02 -4.11
N ALA A 8 -15.83 14.79 -3.68
CA ALA A 8 -14.99 13.62 -3.97
C ALA A 8 -14.94 13.30 -5.47
N SER A 9 -16.08 13.42 -6.19
CA SER A 9 -16.12 13.17 -7.63
C SER A 9 -15.37 14.23 -8.44
N ASP A 10 -15.33 15.49 -7.99
CA ASP A 10 -14.58 16.54 -8.67
C ASP A 10 -13.08 16.42 -8.49
N VAL A 11 -12.61 16.00 -7.33
CA VAL A 11 -11.18 15.70 -7.08
C VAL A 11 -10.74 14.53 -7.96
N TYR A 12 -11.53 13.46 -8.07
CA TYR A 12 -11.22 12.31 -8.92
C TYR A 12 -11.15 12.70 -10.41
N LYS A 13 -12.08 13.49 -10.91
CA LYS A 13 -12.12 13.95 -12.32
C LYS A 13 -10.93 14.84 -12.69
N ARG A 14 -10.37 15.59 -11.73
CA ARG A 14 -9.23 16.50 -11.97
C ARG A 14 -7.87 15.82 -11.94
N GLN A 15 -7.79 14.56 -11.58
CA GLN A 15 -6.50 13.83 -11.51
C GLN A 15 -5.92 13.44 -12.87
N GLY A 16 -6.70 13.49 -13.95
CA GLY A 16 -6.27 13.16 -15.31
C GLY A 16 -6.21 11.66 -15.60
N LEU A 17 -6.60 11.26 -16.83
CA LEU A 17 -6.64 9.85 -17.22
C LEU A 17 -5.25 9.22 -17.31
N THR A 18 -4.26 9.97 -17.80
CA THR A 18 -2.88 9.50 -18.04
C THR A 18 -1.91 9.84 -16.91
N THR A 19 -2.39 10.53 -15.86
CA THR A 19 -1.54 10.93 -14.73
C THR A 19 -1.17 9.73 -13.89
N MET A 20 0.13 9.57 -13.62
CA MET A 20 0.69 8.50 -12.78
C MET A 20 0.42 8.74 -11.29
N THR A 21 0.67 7.75 -10.45
CA THR A 21 0.35 7.74 -9.00
C THR A 21 0.93 8.94 -8.26
N GLY A 22 2.19 9.27 -8.49
CA GLY A 22 2.83 10.45 -7.91
C GLY A 22 2.22 11.75 -8.41
N GLY A 23 2.01 11.90 -9.73
CA GLY A 23 1.37 13.07 -10.30
C GLY A 23 -0.02 13.33 -9.72
N ARG A 24 -0.82 12.28 -9.53
CA ARG A 24 -2.14 12.38 -8.87
C ARG A 24 -2.01 12.94 -7.45
N LEU A 25 -1.04 12.44 -6.70
CA LEU A 25 -0.76 12.91 -5.35
C LEU A 25 -0.31 14.39 -5.36
N LYS A 26 0.58 14.77 -6.28
CA LYS A 26 1.05 16.15 -6.42
C LYS A 26 -0.08 17.14 -6.70
N ARG A 27 -1.08 16.76 -7.49
CA ARG A 27 -2.26 17.59 -7.77
C ARG A 27 -3.14 17.85 -6.53
N LEU A 28 -2.96 17.09 -5.46
CA LEU A 28 -3.64 17.32 -4.19
C LEU A 28 -2.91 18.32 -3.27
N LYS A 29 -1.80 18.91 -3.70
CA LYS A 29 -0.95 19.81 -2.91
C LYS A 29 -1.76 20.85 -2.12
N ASN A 30 -2.66 21.58 -2.79
CA ASN A 30 -3.45 22.64 -2.16
C ASN A 30 -4.39 22.14 -1.04
N TYR A 31 -4.67 20.83 -0.97
CA TYR A 31 -5.48 20.23 0.08
C TYR A 31 -4.64 19.68 1.23
N LEU A 32 -3.33 19.51 1.01
CA LEU A 32 -2.40 18.88 1.93
C LEU A 32 -1.44 19.88 2.58
N ASP A 33 -1.27 21.07 2.01
CA ASP A 33 -0.27 22.07 2.46
C ASP A 33 -0.46 22.52 3.92
N SER A 34 -1.67 22.43 4.47
CA SER A 34 -1.97 22.79 5.87
C SER A 34 -1.95 21.59 6.83
N SER A 35 -1.62 20.40 6.32
CA SER A 35 -1.63 19.17 7.12
C SER A 35 -0.25 18.89 7.69
N ASP A 36 -0.19 18.41 8.94
CA ASP A 36 1.07 17.91 9.51
C ASP A 36 1.49 16.62 8.81
N ASN A 37 0.54 15.70 8.63
CA ASN A 37 0.69 14.43 7.92
C ASN A 37 -0.64 14.04 7.27
N PHE A 38 -0.58 13.17 6.26
CA PHE A 38 -1.78 12.60 5.62
C PHE A 38 -1.63 11.09 5.42
N CYS A 39 -2.77 10.40 5.34
CA CYS A 39 -2.83 8.99 4.98
C CYS A 39 -3.10 8.83 3.49
N LEU A 40 -2.44 7.86 2.86
CA LEU A 40 -2.65 7.47 1.48
C LEU A 40 -2.84 5.96 1.41
N THR A 41 -3.79 5.51 0.60
CA THR A 41 -3.95 4.08 0.28
C THR A 41 -4.22 3.88 -1.20
N TYR A 42 -3.87 2.69 -1.70
CA TYR A 42 -4.31 2.22 -3.01
C TYR A 42 -5.76 1.74 -2.92
N GLY A 43 -6.51 1.91 -4.03
CA GLY A 43 -7.93 1.60 -4.05
C GLY A 43 -8.28 0.11 -4.21
N ASP A 44 -7.28 -0.73 -4.43
CA ASP A 44 -7.39 -2.16 -4.76
C ASP A 44 -6.81 -3.09 -3.68
N GLY A 45 -6.38 -2.57 -2.55
CA GLY A 45 -5.86 -3.36 -1.44
C GLY A 45 -6.76 -3.34 -0.21
N LEU A 46 -7.13 -4.52 0.32
CA LEU A 46 -7.83 -4.68 1.59
C LEU A 46 -6.90 -5.27 2.65
N SER A 47 -6.97 -4.73 3.87
CA SER A 47 -6.13 -5.18 5.00
C SER A 47 -6.84 -4.93 6.34
N ASP A 48 -6.44 -5.68 7.36
CA ASP A 48 -6.79 -5.43 8.76
C ASP A 48 -5.74 -4.59 9.49
N VAL A 49 -4.89 -3.85 8.74
CA VAL A 49 -3.88 -2.97 9.32
C VAL A 49 -4.51 -1.94 10.27
N ASN A 50 -3.94 -1.83 11.47
CA ASN A 50 -4.37 -0.81 12.42
C ASN A 50 -3.79 0.54 12.01
N ILE A 51 -4.65 1.39 11.43
CA ILE A 51 -4.27 2.71 10.93
C ILE A 51 -3.82 3.64 12.07
N SER A 52 -4.41 3.54 13.26
CA SER A 52 -3.98 4.34 14.41
C SER A 52 -2.54 4.00 14.81
N ASN A 53 -2.21 2.71 14.89
CA ASN A 53 -0.85 2.26 15.19
C ASN A 53 0.14 2.69 14.08
N LEU A 54 -0.26 2.66 12.82
CA LEU A 54 0.55 3.12 11.69
C LEU A 54 0.84 4.63 11.79
N ILE A 55 -0.17 5.44 12.14
CA ILE A 55 -0.03 6.89 12.36
C ILE A 55 0.89 7.16 13.56
N ASP A 56 0.68 6.47 14.67
CA ASP A 56 1.50 6.65 15.86
C ASP A 56 2.95 6.25 15.61
N PHE A 57 3.19 5.14 14.92
CA PHE A 57 4.54 4.76 14.49
C PHE A 57 5.19 5.84 13.64
N HIS A 58 4.46 6.41 12.65
CA HIS A 58 4.98 7.49 11.82
C HIS A 58 5.42 8.70 12.65
N LYS A 59 4.64 9.10 13.65
CA LYS A 59 4.96 10.24 14.52
C LYS A 59 6.23 10.02 15.36
N THR A 60 6.59 8.76 15.68
CA THR A 60 7.72 8.47 16.58
C THR A 60 9.09 8.70 15.94
N HIS A 61 9.21 8.55 14.62
CA HIS A 61 10.52 8.54 13.95
C HIS A 61 10.88 9.86 13.24
N GLY A 62 9.91 10.79 13.02
CA GLY A 62 10.14 12.10 12.43
C GLY A 62 10.63 12.07 10.96
N LYS A 63 10.43 10.96 10.24
CA LYS A 63 10.77 10.83 8.82
C LYS A 63 9.60 11.26 7.93
N LEU A 64 9.86 11.46 6.62
CA LEU A 64 8.86 12.01 5.72
C LEU A 64 7.76 11.02 5.31
N ALA A 65 8.07 9.74 5.28
CA ALA A 65 7.10 8.72 4.87
C ALA A 65 7.23 7.42 5.67
N THR A 66 6.09 6.79 5.91
CA THR A 66 5.96 5.40 6.36
C THR A 66 5.12 4.65 5.36
N LEU A 67 5.56 3.48 4.92
CA LEU A 67 4.76 2.52 4.19
C LEU A 67 4.50 1.29 5.03
N THR A 68 3.40 0.60 4.78
CA THR A 68 3.13 -0.69 5.38
C THR A 68 3.83 -1.79 4.59
N ALA A 69 4.68 -2.56 5.27
CA ALA A 69 5.41 -3.69 4.70
C ALA A 69 4.65 -5.00 4.96
N MET A 70 4.19 -5.64 3.89
CA MET A 70 3.38 -6.86 3.93
C MET A 70 4.17 -8.06 3.42
N THR A 71 3.84 -9.25 3.91
CA THR A 71 4.27 -10.50 3.27
C THR A 71 3.20 -10.90 2.25
N PRO A 72 3.53 -10.95 0.94
CA PRO A 72 2.54 -11.30 -0.07
C PRO A 72 2.06 -12.75 0.13
N PRO A 73 0.78 -13.04 -0.18
CA PRO A 73 0.31 -14.43 -0.23
C PRO A 73 1.08 -15.18 -1.33
N ALA A 74 1.59 -16.37 -1.03
CA ALA A 74 2.29 -17.18 -2.02
C ALA A 74 1.34 -17.61 -3.13
N ARG A 75 1.79 -17.45 -4.37
CA ARG A 75 1.02 -17.85 -5.57
C ARG A 75 1.38 -19.26 -6.04
N PHE A 76 2.56 -19.76 -5.69
CA PHE A 76 3.14 -21.01 -6.17
C PHE A 76 3.69 -21.85 -5.02
N GLY A 77 3.88 -23.15 -5.29
CA GLY A 77 4.65 -24.01 -4.41
C GLY A 77 6.15 -23.69 -4.48
N ALA A 78 6.83 -23.73 -3.34
CA ALA A 78 8.28 -23.58 -3.27
C ALA A 78 8.97 -24.95 -3.26
N LEU A 79 10.09 -25.07 -3.96
CA LEU A 79 10.92 -26.26 -4.06
C LEU A 79 12.28 -25.96 -3.43
N ASP A 80 12.73 -26.86 -2.57
CA ASP A 80 14.14 -26.95 -2.19
C ASP A 80 14.79 -28.05 -3.04
N ILE A 81 15.75 -27.66 -3.89
CA ILE A 81 16.38 -28.54 -4.87
C ILE A 81 17.89 -28.57 -4.62
N ASP A 82 18.46 -29.76 -4.50
CA ASP A 82 19.91 -29.93 -4.36
C ASP A 82 20.65 -29.86 -5.70
N GLN A 83 22.00 -29.94 -5.64
CA GLN A 83 22.85 -29.87 -6.83
C GLN A 83 22.66 -31.03 -7.82
N SER A 84 22.02 -32.13 -7.40
CA SER A 84 21.70 -33.29 -8.24
C SER A 84 20.31 -33.20 -8.87
N ASN A 85 19.62 -32.04 -8.75
CA ASN A 85 18.23 -31.82 -9.16
C ASN A 85 17.20 -32.64 -8.37
N LYS A 86 17.55 -33.17 -7.21
CA LYS A 86 16.61 -33.84 -6.32
C LYS A 86 15.83 -32.80 -5.54
N VAL A 87 14.50 -32.94 -5.51
CA VAL A 87 13.63 -32.12 -4.66
C VAL A 87 13.68 -32.66 -3.23
N ASN A 88 14.26 -31.89 -2.32
CA ASN A 88 14.34 -32.23 -0.90
C ASN A 88 13.04 -31.88 -0.17
N THR A 89 12.42 -30.74 -0.52
CA THR A 89 11.19 -30.28 0.10
C THR A 89 10.29 -29.61 -0.92
N PHE A 90 9.00 -29.90 -0.84
CA PHE A 90 7.93 -29.18 -1.54
C PHE A 90 7.00 -28.54 -0.52
N LEU A 91 6.83 -27.24 -0.60
CA LEU A 91 5.93 -26.47 0.25
C LEU A 91 4.86 -25.82 -0.62
N GLU A 92 3.61 -26.27 -0.50
CA GLU A 92 2.50 -25.65 -1.21
C GLU A 92 2.19 -24.28 -0.60
N LYS A 93 2.34 -23.23 -1.41
CA LYS A 93 2.04 -21.83 -1.06
C LYS A 93 2.58 -21.43 0.33
N PRO A 94 3.89 -21.53 0.58
CA PRO A 94 4.46 -21.08 1.84
C PRO A 94 4.16 -19.57 2.01
N LYS A 95 4.05 -19.09 3.23
CA LYS A 95 3.92 -17.63 3.48
C LYS A 95 5.21 -16.94 3.02
N GLY A 96 5.20 -16.46 1.75
CA GLY A 96 6.28 -15.68 1.15
C GLY A 96 7.67 -16.36 1.19
N ASP A 97 8.60 -15.80 0.45
CA ASP A 97 10.04 -16.12 0.48
C ASP A 97 10.81 -15.28 1.52
N GLY A 98 10.10 -14.63 2.44
CA GLY A 98 10.64 -13.68 3.40
C GLY A 98 10.74 -12.25 2.87
N THR A 99 10.48 -12.01 1.59
CA THR A 99 10.50 -10.67 1.01
C THR A 99 9.24 -9.89 1.39
N LYS A 100 9.42 -8.72 2.00
CA LYS A 100 8.33 -7.79 2.26
C LYS A 100 8.08 -6.94 1.02
N ILE A 101 6.80 -6.64 0.76
CA ILE A 101 6.38 -5.76 -0.32
C ILE A 101 5.65 -4.52 0.22
N ASN A 102 5.50 -3.50 -0.62
CA ASN A 102 4.66 -2.35 -0.33
C ASN A 102 3.19 -2.76 -0.28
N GLY A 103 2.56 -2.63 0.87
CA GLY A 103 1.16 -2.98 1.10
C GLY A 103 0.15 -1.92 0.70
N GLY A 104 0.62 -0.74 0.22
CA GLY A 104 -0.26 0.30 -0.29
C GLY A 104 -0.94 1.17 0.76
N PHE A 105 -0.55 1.08 2.04
CA PHE A 105 -1.01 1.96 3.11
C PHE A 105 0.15 2.80 3.60
N PHE A 106 -0.03 4.12 3.59
CA PHE A 106 1.03 5.08 3.90
C PHE A 106 0.57 6.13 4.91
N VAL A 107 1.54 6.64 5.67
CA VAL A 107 1.44 7.94 6.35
C VAL A 107 2.61 8.80 5.86
N MET A 108 2.32 10.01 5.42
CA MET A 108 3.29 10.88 4.77
C MET A 108 3.17 12.32 5.23
N SER A 109 4.32 13.01 5.32
CA SER A 109 4.38 14.46 5.39
C SER A 109 4.11 15.08 4.01
N PRO A 110 3.45 16.25 3.91
CA PRO A 110 3.31 16.99 2.65
C PRO A 110 4.63 17.25 1.92
N LYS A 111 5.76 17.28 2.61
CA LYS A 111 7.10 17.43 2.02
C LYS A 111 7.46 16.31 1.03
N VAL A 112 6.76 15.17 1.06
CA VAL A 112 6.91 14.09 0.05
C VAL A 112 6.55 14.59 -1.35
N LEU A 113 5.69 15.61 -1.47
CA LEU A 113 5.30 16.19 -2.76
C LEU A 113 6.48 16.86 -3.49
N ASP A 114 7.54 17.26 -2.77
CA ASP A 114 8.75 17.84 -3.36
C ASP A 114 9.62 16.80 -4.09
N TYR A 115 9.35 15.50 -3.87
CA TYR A 115 10.01 14.38 -4.55
C TYR A 115 9.33 13.98 -5.86
N ILE A 116 8.20 14.60 -6.19
CA ILE A 116 7.40 14.31 -7.38
C ILE A 116 7.62 15.43 -8.39
N ASP A 117 8.16 15.09 -9.56
CA ASP A 117 8.51 16.10 -10.57
C ASP A 117 7.27 16.60 -11.32
N ASP A 118 6.48 15.69 -11.89
CA ASP A 118 5.35 16.01 -12.78
C ASP A 118 4.25 14.92 -12.77
N ASP A 119 3.30 15.06 -13.69
CA ASP A 119 2.18 14.12 -13.87
C ASP A 119 2.60 12.72 -14.32
N ASN A 120 3.78 12.56 -14.93
CA ASN A 120 4.29 11.27 -15.40
C ASN A 120 5.11 10.54 -14.33
N THR A 121 5.25 11.13 -13.14
CA THR A 121 5.99 10.54 -12.04
C THR A 121 5.17 9.46 -11.34
N SER A 122 5.66 8.21 -11.33
CA SER A 122 5.14 7.14 -10.46
C SER A 122 5.69 7.33 -9.05
N LEU A 123 4.83 7.28 -8.04
CA LEU A 123 5.22 7.37 -6.62
C LEU A 123 6.20 6.25 -6.25
N GLU A 124 5.94 5.04 -6.76
CA GLU A 124 6.68 3.80 -6.50
C GLU A 124 8.08 3.78 -7.13
N GLY A 125 8.30 4.66 -8.10
CA GLY A 125 9.56 4.79 -8.82
C GLY A 125 10.59 5.65 -8.07
N ALA A 126 10.98 6.75 -8.72
CA ALA A 126 12.00 7.66 -8.22
C ALA A 126 11.69 8.26 -6.83
N PRO A 127 10.45 8.72 -6.52
CA PRO A 127 10.14 9.33 -5.23
C PRO A 127 10.41 8.40 -4.04
N LEU A 128 9.83 7.20 -4.00
CA LEU A 128 10.06 6.26 -2.88
C LEU A 128 11.52 5.80 -2.83
N SER A 129 12.17 5.60 -3.99
CA SER A 129 13.59 5.23 -4.05
C SER A 129 14.50 6.32 -3.47
N LYS A 130 14.20 7.59 -3.76
CA LYS A 130 14.96 8.73 -3.25
C LYS A 130 14.73 8.91 -1.76
N LEU A 131 13.48 8.82 -1.30
CA LEU A 131 13.14 8.85 0.13
C LEU A 131 13.89 7.76 0.91
N ALA A 132 13.97 6.53 0.36
CA ALA A 132 14.70 5.43 0.97
C ALA A 132 16.21 5.72 1.06
N LYS A 133 16.83 6.19 -0.03
CA LYS A 133 18.26 6.55 -0.06
C LYS A 133 18.61 7.65 0.93
N GLU A 134 17.72 8.60 1.13
CA GLU A 134 17.88 9.72 2.07
C GLU A 134 17.45 9.36 3.51
N SER A 135 17.16 8.08 3.79
CA SER A 135 16.69 7.61 5.10
C SER A 135 15.42 8.33 5.59
N ASN A 136 14.56 8.74 4.67
CA ASN A 136 13.28 9.40 4.93
C ASN A 136 12.05 8.50 4.72
N LEU A 137 12.26 7.20 4.45
CA LEU A 137 11.23 6.19 4.31
C LEU A 137 11.38 5.11 5.39
N MET A 138 10.31 4.86 6.14
CA MET A 138 10.25 3.81 7.16
C MET A 138 9.22 2.75 6.79
N ALA A 139 9.45 1.52 7.25
CA ALA A 139 8.53 0.40 7.05
C ALA A 139 7.81 0.07 8.36
N PHE A 140 6.47 0.08 8.32
CA PHE A 140 5.62 -0.48 9.37
C PHE A 140 5.28 -1.91 9.00
N ASN A 141 5.83 -2.88 9.75
CA ASN A 141 5.58 -4.30 9.49
C ASN A 141 4.16 -4.68 9.88
N HIS A 142 3.46 -5.37 8.96
CA HIS A 142 2.14 -5.92 9.18
C HIS A 142 2.13 -7.39 8.72
N ASP A 143 1.79 -8.29 9.63
CA ASP A 143 1.76 -9.73 9.39
C ASP A 143 0.32 -10.29 9.40
N GLY A 144 -0.69 -9.40 9.48
CA GLY A 144 -2.11 -9.73 9.44
C GLY A 144 -2.63 -10.00 8.02
N PHE A 145 -3.93 -9.79 7.85
CA PHE A 145 -4.57 -9.97 6.55
C PHE A 145 -4.23 -8.83 5.60
N TRP A 146 -3.85 -9.20 4.38
CA TRP A 146 -3.70 -8.29 3.25
C TRP A 146 -4.01 -9.01 1.95
N GLN A 147 -4.85 -8.41 1.10
CA GLN A 147 -5.25 -8.98 -0.18
C GLN A 147 -5.46 -7.88 -1.22
N PRO A 148 -4.70 -7.87 -2.34
CA PRO A 148 -5.00 -7.01 -3.48
C PRO A 148 -6.14 -7.59 -4.31
N VAL A 149 -6.79 -6.75 -5.13
CA VAL A 149 -7.89 -7.13 -6.05
C VAL A 149 -7.44 -6.90 -7.49
N ASP A 150 -6.49 -7.71 -7.96
CA ASP A 150 -5.97 -7.64 -9.34
C ASP A 150 -6.73 -8.56 -10.30
N THR A 151 -7.36 -9.61 -9.77
CA THR A 151 -8.00 -10.66 -10.56
C THR A 151 -9.42 -10.94 -10.09
N LEU A 152 -10.24 -11.52 -11.00
CA LEU A 152 -11.59 -11.98 -10.66
C LEU A 152 -11.59 -13.04 -9.54
N ARG A 153 -10.55 -13.86 -9.46
CA ARG A 153 -10.39 -14.84 -8.39
C ARG A 153 -10.25 -14.16 -7.02
N GLU A 154 -9.47 -13.11 -6.94
CA GLU A 154 -9.26 -12.34 -5.69
C GLU A 154 -10.53 -11.60 -5.30
N LYS A 155 -11.23 -10.99 -6.27
CA LYS A 155 -12.55 -10.39 -6.05
C LYS A 155 -13.52 -11.41 -5.46
N ASN A 156 -13.67 -12.57 -6.09
CA ASN A 156 -14.59 -13.62 -5.63
C ASN A 156 -14.23 -14.16 -4.23
N LEU A 157 -12.92 -14.24 -3.91
CA LEU A 157 -12.46 -14.60 -2.57
C LEU A 157 -12.95 -13.59 -1.52
N LEU A 158 -12.78 -12.29 -1.79
CA LEU A 158 -13.19 -11.23 -0.87
C LEU A 158 -14.70 -11.16 -0.72
N GLU A 159 -15.46 -11.29 -1.81
CA GLU A 159 -16.92 -11.35 -1.77
C GLU A 159 -17.42 -12.54 -0.94
N LYS A 160 -16.77 -13.70 -1.07
CA LYS A 160 -17.08 -14.87 -0.26
C LYS A 160 -16.84 -14.61 1.23
N LEU A 161 -15.67 -14.09 1.59
CA LEU A 161 -15.33 -13.74 2.99
C LEU A 161 -16.32 -12.74 3.57
N TRP A 162 -16.76 -11.78 2.76
CA TRP A 162 -17.78 -10.80 3.17
C TRP A 162 -19.15 -11.46 3.42
N ALA A 163 -19.60 -12.29 2.48
CA ALA A 163 -20.88 -12.99 2.58
C ALA A 163 -20.95 -13.97 3.77
N GLU A 164 -19.83 -14.61 4.08
CA GLU A 164 -19.68 -15.53 5.22
C GLU A 164 -19.46 -14.81 6.56
N GLN A 165 -19.48 -13.47 6.59
CA GLN A 165 -19.17 -12.63 7.77
C GLN A 165 -17.78 -12.90 8.38
N ASN A 166 -16.85 -13.33 7.56
CA ASN A 166 -15.49 -13.73 7.90
C ASN A 166 -14.44 -12.74 7.32
N ALA A 167 -14.85 -11.50 7.04
CA ALA A 167 -14.01 -10.48 6.42
C ALA A 167 -13.02 -9.90 7.43
N PRO A 168 -11.71 -10.23 7.40
CA PRO A 168 -10.73 -9.81 8.41
C PRO A 168 -10.52 -8.29 8.45
N TRP A 169 -10.73 -7.61 7.33
CA TRP A 169 -10.62 -6.15 7.22
C TRP A 169 -11.80 -5.38 7.84
N LYS A 170 -12.90 -6.09 8.18
CA LYS A 170 -14.05 -5.47 8.83
C LYS A 170 -13.81 -5.41 10.35
N VAL A 171 -13.19 -4.33 10.78
CA VAL A 171 -12.82 -4.09 12.19
C VAL A 171 -13.82 -3.21 12.96
N TRP A 172 -15.02 -2.97 12.39
CA TRP A 172 -16.11 -2.17 12.97
C TRP A 172 -17.41 -2.96 13.10
#